data_0cea6f5ff5186ea19f9e40be121f6fab
#
_entry.id   0cea6f5ff5186ea19f9e40be121f6fab
#
_cell.length_a   1.000
_cell.length_b   1.000
_cell.length_c   1.000
_cell.angle_alpha   90.00
_cell.angle_beta   90.00
_cell.angle_gamma   90.00
#
_symmetry.space_group_name_H-M   'P 1'
#
loop_
_entity.id
_entity.type
_entity.pdbx_description
1 polymer ?
#
loop_
_entity_poly.entity_id
_entity_poly.type
_entity_poly.pdbx_seq_one_letter_code
_entity_poly.pdbx_strand_id
1 'polypeptide(L)'
;MLSYLNSCFKNFKYISFIFLYLICFSFSDQTLANEQNKNLENVYKLLQEKNFKDGLKELQILCEDNNIQAQLLFSKILFSGDLTPQDFENSYFWSSSALLGGLKKSEIIIEKLNNYLTEDKIVKIKDNLKVFLEKKALNGDKRAIIQIAKFYEIFLEPADFVNSYTWYSIAVAQGIKTAKTKRDELINELNEKDLLEAQTLSIKLFKQINN
;
A
#
# COMPACT_ATOMS: atom_id res chain seq x y z
N MET A 1 -28.29 38.97 -25.69
CA MET A 1 -28.92 37.69 -25.40
C MET A 1 -28.13 36.50 -25.96
N LEU A 2 -27.53 36.56 -27.13
CA LEU A 2 -26.71 35.52 -27.75
C LEU A 2 -25.34 35.24 -27.04
N SER A 3 -24.76 36.22 -26.35
CA SER A 3 -23.47 36.06 -25.66
C SER A 3 -23.56 35.25 -24.37
N TYR A 4 -24.69 35.26 -23.70
CA TYR A 4 -24.94 34.45 -22.46
C TYR A 4 -25.14 32.96 -22.75
N LEU A 5 -25.73 32.62 -23.88
CA LEU A 5 -25.93 31.23 -24.30
C LEU A 5 -24.61 30.54 -24.65
N ASN A 6 -23.66 31.24 -25.26
CA ASN A 6 -22.34 30.67 -25.60
C ASN A 6 -21.45 30.41 -24.37
N SER A 7 -21.60 31.18 -23.29
CA SER A 7 -20.88 30.95 -22.04
C SER A 7 -21.41 29.73 -21.29
N CYS A 8 -22.74 29.52 -21.29
CA CYS A 8 -23.35 28.33 -20.68
C CYS A 8 -22.98 27.03 -21.40
N PHE A 9 -22.91 27.04 -22.74
CA PHE A 9 -22.52 25.82 -23.50
C PHE A 9 -21.03 25.45 -23.34
N LYS A 10 -20.13 26.43 -23.15
CA LYS A 10 -18.72 26.14 -22.83
C LYS A 10 -18.57 25.45 -21.48
N ASN A 11 -19.26 25.94 -20.46
CA ASN A 11 -19.22 25.35 -19.12
C ASN A 11 -19.84 23.94 -19.07
N PHE A 12 -20.86 23.68 -19.89
CA PHE A 12 -21.50 22.34 -19.96
C PHE A 12 -20.57 21.29 -20.58
N LYS A 13 -19.74 21.64 -21.56
CA LYS A 13 -18.72 20.74 -22.11
C LYS A 13 -17.62 20.39 -21.07
N TYR A 14 -17.18 21.36 -20.27
CA TYR A 14 -16.20 21.10 -19.22
C TYR A 14 -16.76 20.22 -18.08
N ILE A 15 -18.01 20.43 -17.69
CA ILE A 15 -18.69 19.62 -16.68
C ILE A 15 -18.88 18.17 -17.17
N SER A 16 -19.22 17.98 -18.44
CA SER A 16 -19.35 16.63 -19.05
C SER A 16 -18.00 15.90 -19.11
N PHE A 17 -16.90 16.59 -19.41
CA PHE A 17 -15.56 15.97 -19.43
C PHE A 17 -15.07 15.60 -18.02
N ILE A 18 -15.34 16.43 -17.01
CA ILE A 18 -14.99 16.14 -15.61
C ILE A 18 -15.83 14.94 -15.09
N PHE A 19 -17.10 14.86 -15.47
CA PHE A 19 -17.97 13.74 -15.09
C PHE A 19 -17.54 12.43 -15.77
N LEU A 20 -17.13 12.47 -17.04
CA LEU A 20 -16.61 11.32 -17.77
C LEU A 20 -15.28 10.83 -17.17
N TYR A 21 -14.40 11.77 -16.79
CA TYR A 21 -13.12 11.45 -16.16
C TYR A 21 -13.30 10.82 -14.76
N LEU A 22 -14.27 11.33 -13.97
CA LEU A 22 -14.59 10.75 -12.64
C LEU A 22 -15.21 9.36 -12.75
N ILE A 23 -16.01 9.08 -13.77
CA ILE A 23 -16.60 7.75 -14.02
C ILE A 23 -15.50 6.77 -14.45
N CYS A 24 -14.59 7.14 -15.35
CA CYS A 24 -13.49 6.26 -15.77
C CYS A 24 -12.56 5.92 -14.60
N PHE A 25 -12.31 6.85 -13.66
CA PHE A 25 -11.43 6.62 -12.52
C PHE A 25 -12.02 5.66 -11.47
N SER A 26 -13.35 5.72 -11.26
CA SER A 26 -14.05 4.79 -10.34
C SER A 26 -14.19 3.38 -10.92
N PHE A 27 -14.24 3.23 -12.23
CA PHE A 27 -14.26 1.92 -12.88
C PHE A 27 -12.92 1.19 -12.84
N SER A 28 -11.79 1.91 -12.91
CA SER A 28 -10.46 1.29 -12.87
C SER A 28 -10.14 0.68 -11.50
N ASP A 29 -10.51 1.33 -10.39
CA ASP A 29 -10.27 0.80 -9.05
C ASP A 29 -11.13 -0.43 -8.73
N GLN A 30 -12.38 -0.49 -9.23
CA GLN A 30 -13.25 -1.65 -9.08
C GLN A 30 -12.80 -2.85 -9.92
N THR A 31 -12.31 -2.63 -11.13
CA THR A 31 -11.81 -3.71 -11.99
C THR A 31 -10.55 -4.35 -11.42
N LEU A 32 -9.61 -3.55 -10.92
CA LEU A 32 -8.40 -4.03 -10.24
C LEU A 32 -8.72 -4.84 -8.97
N ALA A 33 -9.65 -4.37 -8.15
CA ALA A 33 -10.08 -5.11 -6.96
C ALA A 33 -10.76 -6.44 -7.30
N ASN A 34 -11.58 -6.48 -8.35
CA ASN A 34 -12.22 -7.69 -8.82
C ASN A 34 -11.22 -8.70 -9.42
N GLU A 35 -10.23 -8.23 -10.17
CA GLU A 35 -9.19 -9.07 -10.74
C GLU A 35 -8.30 -9.67 -9.64
N GLN A 36 -7.89 -8.88 -8.65
CA GLN A 36 -7.14 -9.38 -7.49
C GLN A 36 -7.91 -10.42 -6.68
N ASN A 37 -9.21 -10.25 -6.50
CA ASN A 37 -10.06 -11.24 -5.83
C ASN A 37 -10.16 -12.54 -6.64
N LYS A 38 -10.38 -12.45 -7.95
CA LYS A 38 -10.45 -13.61 -8.84
C LYS A 38 -9.16 -14.41 -8.85
N ASN A 39 -8.01 -13.73 -8.84
CA ASN A 39 -6.71 -14.40 -8.80
C ASN A 39 -6.48 -15.12 -7.45
N LEU A 40 -6.92 -14.55 -6.34
CA LEU A 40 -6.85 -15.21 -5.04
C LEU A 40 -7.80 -16.42 -4.94
N GLU A 41 -8.97 -16.37 -5.57
CA GLU A 41 -9.88 -17.53 -5.68
C GLU A 41 -9.22 -18.69 -6.44
N ASN A 42 -8.45 -18.41 -7.50
CA ASN A 42 -7.68 -19.43 -8.19
C ASN A 42 -6.65 -20.10 -7.28
N VAL A 43 -5.96 -19.33 -6.44
CA VAL A 43 -5.04 -19.89 -5.43
C VAL A 43 -5.78 -20.85 -4.50
N TYR A 44 -6.92 -20.44 -3.93
CA TYR A 44 -7.71 -21.33 -3.06
C TYR A 44 -8.13 -22.63 -3.77
N LYS A 45 -8.54 -22.55 -5.04
CA LYS A 45 -8.89 -23.71 -5.84
C LYS A 45 -7.70 -24.66 -5.99
N LEU A 46 -6.53 -24.15 -6.39
CA LEU A 46 -5.31 -24.96 -6.55
C LEU A 46 -4.92 -25.66 -5.23
N LEU A 47 -5.01 -24.95 -4.10
CA LEU A 47 -4.71 -25.53 -2.80
C LEU A 47 -5.72 -26.61 -2.39
N GLN A 48 -7.01 -26.43 -2.68
CA GLN A 48 -8.05 -27.44 -2.45
C GLN A 48 -7.87 -28.69 -3.32
N GLU A 49 -7.45 -28.52 -4.57
CA GLU A 49 -7.10 -29.60 -5.51
C GLU A 49 -5.77 -30.29 -5.17
N LYS A 50 -5.12 -29.89 -4.08
CA LYS A 50 -3.80 -30.39 -3.63
C LYS A 50 -2.65 -30.10 -4.62
N ASN A 51 -2.87 -29.17 -5.55
CA ASN A 51 -1.81 -28.66 -6.43
C ASN A 51 -1.01 -27.55 -5.69
N PHE A 52 -0.30 -27.95 -4.63
CA PHE A 52 0.38 -27.02 -3.72
C PHE A 52 1.49 -26.24 -4.42
N LYS A 53 2.21 -26.86 -5.36
CA LYS A 53 3.30 -26.21 -6.08
C LYS A 53 2.82 -24.98 -6.86
N ASP A 54 1.79 -25.14 -7.66
CA ASP A 54 1.27 -24.05 -8.48
C ASP A 54 0.50 -23.05 -7.60
N GLY A 55 -0.25 -23.53 -6.60
CA GLY A 55 -0.95 -22.67 -5.66
C GLY A 55 -0.02 -21.74 -4.87
N LEU A 56 1.12 -22.26 -4.37
CA LEU A 56 2.10 -21.45 -3.65
C LEU A 56 2.84 -20.46 -4.59
N LYS A 57 3.12 -20.87 -5.83
CA LYS A 57 3.73 -20.00 -6.84
C LYS A 57 2.82 -18.81 -7.17
N GLU A 58 1.55 -19.08 -7.47
CA GLU A 58 0.55 -18.05 -7.73
C GLU A 58 0.38 -17.11 -6.52
N LEU A 59 0.33 -17.68 -5.32
CA LEU A 59 0.21 -16.92 -4.08
C LEU A 59 1.39 -15.96 -3.88
N GLN A 60 2.62 -16.43 -4.16
CA GLN A 60 3.81 -15.59 -4.08
C GLN A 60 3.76 -14.43 -5.08
N ILE A 61 3.35 -14.69 -6.33
CA ILE A 61 3.16 -13.63 -7.33
C ILE A 61 2.19 -12.57 -6.82
N LEU A 62 1.04 -12.99 -6.26
CA LEU A 62 0.07 -12.05 -5.70
C LEU A 62 0.63 -11.25 -4.52
N CYS A 63 1.49 -11.86 -3.68
CA CYS A 63 2.16 -11.15 -2.60
C CYS A 63 3.10 -10.07 -3.14
N GLU A 64 3.88 -10.41 -4.16
CA GLU A 64 4.78 -9.50 -4.85
C GLU A 64 4.01 -8.37 -5.56
N ASP A 65 2.80 -8.64 -6.06
CA ASP A 65 1.88 -7.64 -6.63
C ASP A 65 1.12 -6.83 -5.57
N ASN A 66 1.58 -6.91 -4.33
CA ASN A 66 1.05 -6.16 -3.21
C ASN A 66 -0.44 -6.44 -2.90
N ASN A 67 -0.90 -7.68 -3.12
CA ASN A 67 -2.21 -8.12 -2.67
C ASN A 67 -2.16 -8.47 -1.17
N ILE A 68 -2.77 -7.62 -0.35
CA ILE A 68 -2.69 -7.74 1.12
C ILE A 68 -3.37 -9.00 1.69
N GLN A 69 -4.39 -9.54 1.02
CA GLN A 69 -5.04 -10.79 1.44
C GLN A 69 -4.15 -11.99 1.12
N ALA A 70 -3.48 -11.98 -0.04
CA ALA A 70 -2.49 -12.97 -0.42
C ALA A 70 -1.30 -12.95 0.56
N GLN A 71 -0.80 -11.76 0.92
CA GLN A 71 0.28 -11.58 1.90
C GLN A 71 -0.09 -12.20 3.26
N LEU A 72 -1.31 -11.92 3.76
CA LEU A 72 -1.78 -12.53 5.01
C LEU A 72 -1.92 -14.07 4.89
N LEU A 73 -2.44 -14.59 3.78
CA LEU A 73 -2.54 -16.02 3.57
C LEU A 73 -1.16 -16.67 3.52
N PHE A 74 -0.24 -16.10 2.77
CA PHE A 74 1.11 -16.64 2.63
C PHE A 74 1.88 -16.59 3.95
N SER A 75 1.76 -15.50 4.71
CA SER A 75 2.36 -15.42 6.04
C SER A 75 1.88 -16.52 7.00
N LYS A 76 0.59 -16.89 6.94
CA LYS A 76 0.04 -17.99 7.73
C LYS A 76 0.63 -19.35 7.34
N ILE A 77 0.73 -19.60 6.04
CA ILE A 77 1.31 -20.84 5.51
C ILE A 77 2.78 -20.96 5.92
N LEU A 78 3.56 -19.89 5.79
CA LEU A 78 4.96 -19.85 6.21
C LEU A 78 5.13 -20.01 7.74
N PHE A 79 4.18 -19.48 8.52
CA PHE A 79 4.19 -19.63 9.97
C PHE A 79 3.87 -21.05 10.40
N SER A 80 2.84 -21.67 9.81
CA SER A 80 2.39 -23.01 10.20
C SER A 80 3.33 -24.12 9.71
N GLY A 81 3.89 -23.97 8.52
CA GLY A 81 4.71 -25.01 7.90
C GLY A 81 3.91 -26.16 7.28
N ASP A 82 2.59 -26.00 7.10
CA ASP A 82 1.71 -27.09 6.64
C ASP A 82 1.86 -27.43 5.14
N LEU A 83 2.20 -26.45 4.30
CA LEU A 83 2.31 -26.60 2.84
C LEU A 83 3.73 -26.36 2.32
N THR A 84 4.60 -25.82 3.15
CA THR A 84 6.01 -25.52 2.89
C THR A 84 6.75 -25.53 4.22
N PRO A 85 8.08 -25.73 4.28
CA PRO A 85 8.82 -25.58 5.53
C PRO A 85 8.54 -24.22 6.18
N GLN A 86 8.56 -24.20 7.52
CA GLN A 86 8.39 -22.95 8.27
C GLN A 86 9.45 -21.94 7.89
N ASP A 87 9.02 -20.68 7.67
CA ASP A 87 9.88 -19.54 7.39
C ASP A 87 9.37 -18.32 8.16
N PHE A 88 9.87 -18.15 9.37
CA PHE A 88 9.43 -17.10 10.27
C PHE A 88 9.85 -15.70 9.79
N GLU A 89 10.98 -15.56 9.10
CA GLU A 89 11.45 -14.28 8.58
C GLU A 89 10.53 -13.77 7.45
N ASN A 90 10.24 -14.61 6.47
CA ASN A 90 9.28 -14.26 5.41
C ASN A 90 7.84 -14.17 5.92
N SER A 91 7.45 -14.97 6.92
CA SER A 91 6.14 -14.84 7.57
C SER A 91 6.00 -13.47 8.24
N TYR A 92 7.04 -12.99 8.93
CA TYR A 92 7.06 -11.65 9.53
C TYR A 92 6.98 -10.55 8.46
N PHE A 93 7.75 -10.68 7.40
CA PHE A 93 7.76 -9.73 6.28
C PHE A 93 6.36 -9.57 5.67
N TRP A 94 5.71 -10.67 5.29
CA TRP A 94 4.39 -10.62 4.64
C TRP A 94 3.26 -10.23 5.59
N SER A 95 3.30 -10.67 6.86
CA SER A 95 2.32 -10.22 7.86
C SER A 95 2.45 -8.72 8.15
N SER A 96 3.67 -8.19 8.21
CA SER A 96 3.93 -6.76 8.38
C SER A 96 3.44 -5.94 7.18
N SER A 97 3.69 -6.40 5.96
CA SER A 97 3.16 -5.76 4.74
C SER A 97 1.62 -5.73 4.75
N ALA A 98 0.98 -6.86 5.09
CA ALA A 98 -0.47 -6.95 5.18
C ALA A 98 -1.05 -6.03 6.28
N LEU A 99 -0.37 -5.90 7.43
CA LEU A 99 -0.76 -4.98 8.52
C LEU A 99 -0.73 -3.52 8.05
N LEU A 100 0.37 -3.10 7.42
CA LEU A 100 0.50 -1.76 6.84
C LEU A 100 -0.56 -1.50 5.77
N GLY A 101 -0.98 -2.55 5.03
CA GLY A 101 -2.11 -2.52 4.10
C GLY A 101 -3.49 -2.42 4.75
N GLY A 102 -3.56 -2.50 6.09
CA GLY A 102 -4.79 -2.32 6.88
C GLY A 102 -5.42 -3.62 7.38
N LEU A 103 -4.79 -4.78 7.18
CA LEU A 103 -5.28 -6.06 7.71
C LEU A 103 -4.84 -6.26 9.17
N LYS A 104 -5.57 -5.69 10.12
CA LYS A 104 -5.30 -5.82 11.57
C LYS A 104 -5.10 -7.26 12.06
N LYS A 105 -5.75 -8.24 11.42
CA LYS A 105 -5.58 -9.66 11.74
C LYS A 105 -4.14 -10.16 11.62
N SER A 106 -3.29 -9.46 10.87
CA SER A 106 -1.87 -9.79 10.70
C SER A 106 -1.06 -9.57 11.98
N GLU A 107 -1.51 -8.68 12.86
CA GLU A 107 -0.87 -8.35 14.13
C GLU A 107 -0.69 -9.60 15.02
N ILE A 108 -1.67 -10.48 15.05
CA ILE A 108 -1.63 -11.74 15.82
C ILE A 108 -0.45 -12.63 15.40
N ILE A 109 -0.10 -12.61 14.09
CA ILE A 109 1.03 -13.41 13.58
C ILE A 109 2.35 -12.75 13.97
N ILE A 110 2.43 -11.42 13.83
CA ILE A 110 3.61 -10.63 14.21
C ILE A 110 3.92 -10.80 15.68
N GLU A 111 2.93 -10.70 16.57
CA GLU A 111 3.07 -10.93 18.01
C GLU A 111 3.63 -12.31 18.34
N LYS A 112 3.13 -13.35 17.66
CA LYS A 112 3.66 -14.71 17.84
C LYS A 112 5.11 -14.81 17.37
N LEU A 113 5.44 -14.21 16.21
CA LEU A 113 6.78 -14.26 15.61
C LEU A 113 7.83 -13.52 16.44
N ASN A 114 7.45 -12.51 17.22
CA ASN A 114 8.34 -11.83 18.16
C ASN A 114 8.93 -12.77 19.23
N ASN A 115 8.33 -13.93 19.46
CA ASN A 115 8.88 -14.96 20.37
C ASN A 115 9.94 -15.86 19.70
N TYR A 116 10.06 -15.82 18.37
CA TYR A 116 10.95 -16.70 17.60
C TYR A 116 12.08 -15.94 16.88
N LEU A 117 11.91 -14.64 16.67
CA LEU A 117 12.87 -13.79 15.96
C LEU A 117 13.62 -12.90 16.95
N THR A 118 14.92 -12.75 16.74
CA THR A 118 15.73 -11.77 17.47
C THR A 118 15.46 -10.37 16.94
N GLU A 119 15.76 -9.35 17.75
CA GLU A 119 15.58 -7.94 17.38
C GLU A 119 16.36 -7.59 16.12
N ASP A 120 17.62 -8.02 16.01
CA ASP A 120 18.45 -7.79 14.81
C ASP A 120 17.80 -8.34 13.53
N LYS A 121 17.18 -9.52 13.62
CA LYS A 121 16.44 -10.09 12.48
C LYS A 121 15.22 -9.27 12.13
N ILE A 122 14.45 -8.84 13.13
CA ILE A 122 13.27 -7.99 12.93
C ILE A 122 13.64 -6.67 12.27
N VAL A 123 14.72 -6.02 12.72
CA VAL A 123 15.25 -4.79 12.10
C VAL A 123 15.58 -5.04 10.63
N LYS A 124 16.33 -6.10 10.33
CA LYS A 124 16.68 -6.44 8.95
C LYS A 124 15.46 -6.72 8.07
N ILE A 125 14.46 -7.41 8.62
CA ILE A 125 13.20 -7.67 7.89
C ILE A 125 12.45 -6.36 7.62
N LYS A 126 12.39 -5.46 8.61
CA LYS A 126 11.78 -4.13 8.44
C LYS A 126 12.50 -3.31 7.36
N ASP A 127 13.85 -3.35 7.31
CA ASP A 127 14.61 -2.66 6.26
C ASP A 127 14.30 -3.21 4.86
N ASN A 128 14.22 -4.54 4.72
CA ASN A 128 13.83 -5.17 3.46
C ASN A 128 12.39 -4.79 3.06
N LEU A 129 11.48 -4.74 4.03
CA LEU A 129 10.10 -4.32 3.80
C LEU A 129 10.02 -2.86 3.35
N LYS A 130 10.79 -1.96 3.97
CA LYS A 130 10.90 -0.56 3.55
C LYS A 130 11.31 -0.46 2.08
N VAL A 131 12.41 -1.13 1.70
CA VAL A 131 12.89 -1.15 0.31
C VAL A 131 11.84 -1.68 -0.66
N PHE A 132 11.14 -2.76 -0.30
CA PHE A 132 10.05 -3.30 -1.11
C PHE A 132 8.92 -2.29 -1.32
N LEU A 133 8.44 -1.67 -0.23
CA LEU A 133 7.33 -0.71 -0.28
C LEU A 133 7.72 0.58 -1.02
N GLU A 134 8.92 1.11 -0.79
CA GLU A 134 9.43 2.28 -1.51
C GLU A 134 9.52 2.02 -3.02
N LYS A 135 10.06 0.87 -3.43
CA LYS A 135 10.13 0.48 -4.84
C LYS A 135 8.74 0.42 -5.47
N LYS A 136 7.77 -0.18 -4.79
CA LYS A 136 6.37 -0.24 -5.27
C LYS A 136 5.72 1.13 -5.32
N ALA A 137 5.92 1.95 -4.31
CA ALA A 137 5.38 3.31 -4.23
C ALA A 137 5.95 4.21 -5.34
N LEU A 138 7.25 4.14 -5.61
CA LEU A 138 7.90 4.88 -6.71
C LEU A 138 7.43 4.41 -8.09
N ASN A 139 6.97 3.17 -8.23
CA ASN A 139 6.32 2.66 -9.44
C ASN A 139 4.81 3.00 -9.51
N GLY A 140 4.29 3.86 -8.63
CA GLY A 140 2.92 4.35 -8.64
C GLY A 140 1.88 3.43 -7.99
N ASP A 141 2.30 2.39 -7.27
CA ASP A 141 1.37 1.57 -6.48
C ASP A 141 0.79 2.40 -5.33
N LYS A 142 -0.48 2.80 -5.48
CA LYS A 142 -1.19 3.64 -4.51
C LYS A 142 -1.31 3.00 -3.12
N ARG A 143 -1.37 1.68 -3.04
CA ARG A 143 -1.41 0.97 -1.77
C ARG A 143 -0.05 1.03 -1.08
N ALA A 144 1.02 0.81 -1.84
CA ALA A 144 2.37 0.91 -1.32
C ALA A 144 2.71 2.34 -0.84
N ILE A 145 2.18 3.39 -1.49
CA ILE A 145 2.31 4.78 -1.03
C ILE A 145 1.74 4.94 0.39
N ILE A 146 0.57 4.37 0.67
CA ILE A 146 -0.01 4.40 2.03
C ILE A 146 0.76 3.50 3.00
N GLN A 147 1.19 2.32 2.55
CA GLN A 147 1.93 1.39 3.41
C GLN A 147 3.27 1.98 3.85
N ILE A 148 4.01 2.62 2.94
CA ILE A 148 5.31 3.23 3.29
C ILE A 148 5.14 4.47 4.19
N ALA A 149 4.07 5.26 4.01
CA ALA A 149 3.74 6.34 4.94
C ALA A 149 3.52 5.81 6.37
N LYS A 150 2.71 4.76 6.51
CA LYS A 150 2.47 4.09 7.79
C LYS A 150 3.73 3.43 8.35
N PHE A 151 4.59 2.87 7.48
CA PHE A 151 5.85 2.27 7.91
C PHE A 151 6.68 3.26 8.70
N TYR A 152 6.86 4.47 8.19
CA TYR A 152 7.60 5.54 8.84
C TYR A 152 6.94 6.04 10.12
N GLU A 153 5.59 5.96 10.22
CA GLU A 153 4.83 6.39 11.40
C GLU A 153 4.89 5.36 12.54
N ILE A 154 4.79 4.05 12.23
CA ILE A 154 4.49 3.04 13.26
C ILE A 154 5.51 1.90 13.35
N PHE A 155 6.42 1.73 12.39
CA PHE A 155 7.41 0.64 12.40
C PHE A 155 8.82 1.09 12.79
N LEU A 156 9.04 2.39 12.85
CA LEU A 156 10.30 2.96 13.31
C LEU A 156 10.19 3.47 14.75
N GLU A 157 11.29 3.40 15.46
CA GLU A 157 11.41 3.90 16.82
C GLU A 157 12.74 4.63 16.97
N PRO A 158 12.75 5.98 17.05
CA PRO A 158 11.60 6.88 16.98
C PRO A 158 10.94 6.93 15.59
N ALA A 159 9.65 7.31 15.55
CA ALA A 159 8.91 7.49 14.30
C ALA A 159 9.56 8.59 13.43
N ASP A 160 9.54 8.38 12.11
CA ASP A 160 10.04 9.37 11.13
C ASP A 160 8.84 10.13 10.51
N PHE A 161 8.41 11.17 11.20
CA PHE A 161 7.27 11.97 10.75
C PHE A 161 7.54 12.78 9.48
N VAL A 162 8.79 13.13 9.18
CA VAL A 162 9.17 13.81 7.93
C VAL A 162 8.86 12.93 6.73
N ASN A 163 9.34 11.70 6.73
CA ASN A 163 9.06 10.76 5.67
C ASN A 163 7.60 10.30 5.67
N SER A 164 6.97 10.10 6.82
CA SER A 164 5.55 9.77 6.91
C SER A 164 4.68 10.86 6.27
N TYR A 165 4.87 12.14 6.64
CA TYR A 165 4.18 13.27 6.03
C TYR A 165 4.43 13.35 4.52
N THR A 166 5.67 13.14 4.10
CA THR A 166 6.07 13.14 2.68
C THR A 166 5.19 12.16 1.88
N TRP A 167 5.10 10.93 2.31
CA TRP A 167 4.36 9.90 1.59
C TRP A 167 2.83 10.08 1.68
N TYR A 168 2.29 10.55 2.83
CA TYR A 168 0.87 10.91 2.90
C TYR A 168 0.54 12.11 2.00
N SER A 169 1.44 13.09 1.83
CA SER A 169 1.25 14.21 0.90
C SER A 169 1.18 13.73 -0.54
N ILE A 170 2.04 12.77 -0.93
CA ILE A 170 2.01 12.12 -2.24
C ILE A 170 0.69 11.35 -2.41
N ALA A 171 0.25 10.61 -1.39
CA ALA A 171 -1.02 9.88 -1.41
C ALA A 171 -2.21 10.82 -1.68
N VAL A 172 -2.26 11.98 -1.02
CA VAL A 172 -3.29 12.99 -1.25
C VAL A 172 -3.24 13.52 -2.68
N ALA A 173 -2.04 13.82 -3.19
CA ALA A 173 -1.84 14.30 -4.56
C ALA A 173 -2.23 13.24 -5.62
N GLN A 174 -2.08 11.94 -5.29
CA GLN A 174 -2.56 10.81 -6.12
C GLN A 174 -4.07 10.53 -5.99
N GLY A 175 -4.80 11.38 -5.27
CA GLY A 175 -6.26 11.31 -5.12
C GLY A 175 -6.75 10.38 -4.00
N ILE A 176 -5.88 9.89 -3.11
CA ILE A 176 -6.27 9.05 -1.97
C ILE A 176 -6.81 9.93 -0.85
N LYS A 177 -8.12 10.18 -0.87
CA LYS A 177 -8.79 11.14 0.03
C LYS A 177 -8.60 10.83 1.51
N THR A 178 -8.55 9.55 1.88
CA THR A 178 -8.39 9.09 3.26
C THR A 178 -7.03 9.44 3.86
N ALA A 179 -6.01 9.71 3.03
CA ALA A 179 -4.69 10.10 3.46
C ALA A 179 -4.63 11.55 3.99
N LYS A 180 -5.62 12.40 3.61
CA LYS A 180 -5.61 13.83 3.97
C LYS A 180 -5.61 14.05 5.48
N THR A 181 -6.49 13.36 6.20
CA THR A 181 -6.60 13.51 7.66
C THR A 181 -5.27 13.17 8.34
N LYS A 182 -4.65 12.05 7.94
CA LYS A 182 -3.34 11.63 8.49
C LYS A 182 -2.23 12.62 8.18
N ARG A 183 -2.15 13.11 6.95
CA ARG A 183 -1.19 14.16 6.59
C ARG A 183 -1.36 15.41 7.46
N ASP A 184 -2.60 15.86 7.64
CA ASP A 184 -2.89 17.10 8.38
C ASP A 184 -2.63 16.93 9.89
N GLU A 185 -2.83 15.73 10.45
CA GLU A 185 -2.46 15.40 11.83
C GLU A 185 -0.94 15.51 12.05
N LEU A 186 -0.13 15.01 11.10
CA LEU A 186 1.33 15.01 11.18
C LEU A 186 1.96 16.41 11.15
N ILE A 187 1.24 17.45 10.72
CA ILE A 187 1.71 18.83 10.78
C ILE A 187 2.00 19.24 12.25
N ASN A 188 1.23 18.71 13.20
CA ASN A 188 1.41 19.03 14.62
C ASN A 188 2.63 18.33 15.24
N GLU A 189 3.16 17.29 14.60
CA GLU A 189 4.34 16.55 15.04
C GLU A 189 5.65 17.11 14.45
N LEU A 190 5.55 18.03 13.48
CA LEU A 190 6.69 18.60 12.76
C LEU A 190 6.93 20.04 13.17
N ASN A 191 8.20 20.41 13.37
CA ASN A 191 8.58 21.81 13.42
C ASN A 191 8.59 22.43 12.00
N GLU A 192 8.74 23.76 11.93
CA GLU A 192 8.69 24.48 10.64
C GLU A 192 9.75 23.99 9.64
N LYS A 193 10.98 23.74 10.09
CA LYS A 193 12.08 23.26 9.24
C LYS A 193 11.76 21.89 8.66
N ASP A 194 11.34 20.95 9.51
CA ASP A 194 11.04 19.58 9.12
C ASP A 194 9.82 19.53 8.18
N LEU A 195 8.82 20.40 8.41
CA LEU A 195 7.67 20.52 7.53
C LEU A 195 8.07 21.00 6.12
N LEU A 196 8.94 22.00 6.02
CA LEU A 196 9.45 22.49 4.72
C LEU A 196 10.30 21.45 4.01
N GLU A 197 11.10 20.67 4.76
CA GLU A 197 11.86 19.55 4.23
C GLU A 197 10.92 18.48 3.64
N ALA A 198 9.91 18.06 4.41
CA ALA A 198 8.92 17.07 3.99
C ALA A 198 8.13 17.51 2.74
N GLN A 199 7.76 18.80 2.67
CA GLN A 199 7.10 19.37 1.47
C GLN A 199 8.01 19.34 0.25
N THR A 200 9.29 19.71 0.41
CA THR A 200 10.29 19.67 -0.67
C THR A 200 10.49 18.26 -1.19
N LEU A 201 10.61 17.29 -0.27
CA LEU A 201 10.78 15.88 -0.60
C LEU A 201 9.54 15.31 -1.30
N SER A 202 8.33 15.65 -0.83
CA SER A 202 7.09 15.21 -1.48
C SER A 202 6.96 15.73 -2.92
N ILE A 203 7.33 16.97 -3.20
CA ILE A 203 7.34 17.51 -4.57
C ILE A 203 8.31 16.73 -5.46
N LYS A 204 9.52 16.45 -4.95
CA LYS A 204 10.54 15.70 -5.70
C LYS A 204 10.07 14.29 -6.04
N LEU A 205 9.59 13.53 -5.04
CA LEU A 205 9.15 12.15 -5.24
C LEU A 205 7.88 12.07 -6.09
N PHE A 206 6.94 13.00 -5.93
CA PHE A 206 5.74 13.07 -6.75
C PHE A 206 6.07 13.24 -8.24
N LYS A 207 7.04 14.09 -8.57
CA LYS A 207 7.54 14.24 -9.96
C LYS A 207 8.15 12.94 -10.48
N GLN A 208 8.92 12.23 -9.64
CA GLN A 208 9.56 10.97 -10.02
C GLN A 208 8.53 9.87 -10.32
N ILE A 209 7.42 9.82 -9.58
CA ILE A 209 6.35 8.80 -9.76
C ILE A 209 5.55 9.06 -11.05
N ASN A 210 5.45 10.33 -11.50
CA ASN A 210 4.59 10.72 -12.63
C ASN A 210 5.37 11.01 -13.93
N ASN A 211 6.68 10.78 -13.94
CA ASN A 211 7.51 10.86 -15.15
C ASN A 211 7.74 9.47 -15.75
#